data_32a31178b68d64eb89412bb696a7ca5f
#
_entry.id   32a31178b68d64eb89412bb696a7ca5f
#
_cell.length_a   1.000
_cell.length_b   1.000
_cell.length_c   1.000
_cell.angle_alpha   90.00
_cell.angle_beta   90.00
_cell.angle_gamma   90.00
#
_symmetry.space_group_name_H-M   'P 1'
#
loop_
_entity.id
_entity.type
_entity.pdbx_description
1 polymer ?
#
loop_
_entity_poly.entity_id
_entity_poly.type
_entity_poly.pdbx_seq_one_letter_code
_entity_poly.pdbx_strand_id
1 'polypeptide(L)'
;MRTLLLAACLTLPCLVSTAAEPETFPRTTIDLGCVVTDLEKSVRFYTEGIGFRELEGFGVATGLATDAGLTDSRPLSIRVLALGDGPTATKLKLMQVAGTLPRTGDTEFIHSHTGFRYLTIMVADTDAALARLEKLGVTPIAKGPVALPGDGEPGLFLSCVRDPDGNIVELIGPRKE
;
A
#
# COMPACT_ATOMS: atom_id res chain seq x y z
N MET A 1 -34.14 -36.72 67.15
CA MET A 1 -32.89 -36.36 66.44
C MET A 1 -33.06 -36.64 64.92
N ARG A 2 -33.21 -35.63 64.14
CA ARG A 2 -33.35 -35.74 62.66
C ARG A 2 -32.03 -35.26 62.00
N THR A 3 -31.32 -36.17 61.42
CA THR A 3 -30.05 -35.89 60.70
C THR A 3 -30.35 -35.38 59.31
N LEU A 4 -30.00 -34.11 58.99
CA LEU A 4 -30.05 -33.55 57.70
C LEU A 4 -28.79 -33.96 56.91
N LEU A 5 -28.97 -34.69 55.79
CA LEU A 5 -27.90 -34.92 54.84
C LEU A 5 -27.88 -33.74 53.87
N LEU A 6 -26.78 -33.01 53.84
CA LEU A 6 -26.49 -31.95 52.85
C LEU A 6 -25.85 -32.61 51.65
N ALA A 7 -26.56 -32.61 50.51
CA ALA A 7 -26.00 -33.04 49.21
C ALA A 7 -25.26 -31.86 48.59
N ALA A 8 -23.93 -31.96 48.51
CA ALA A 8 -23.09 -31.00 47.78
C ALA A 8 -23.16 -31.32 46.29
N CYS A 9 -23.79 -30.42 45.51
CA CYS A 9 -23.82 -30.48 44.05
C CYS A 9 -22.52 -29.88 43.52
N LEU A 10 -21.57 -30.72 43.07
CA LEU A 10 -20.37 -30.28 42.35
C LEU A 10 -20.77 -29.89 40.89
N THR A 11 -20.84 -28.61 40.60
CA THR A 11 -20.93 -28.12 39.23
C THR A 11 -19.53 -28.11 38.60
N LEU A 12 -19.22 -29.05 37.72
CA LEU A 12 -18.04 -28.97 36.86
C LEU A 12 -18.21 -27.82 35.87
N PRO A 13 -17.24 -26.90 35.75
CA PRO A 13 -17.26 -25.92 34.65
C PRO A 13 -17.00 -26.64 33.34
N CYS A 14 -17.96 -26.56 32.44
CA CYS A 14 -17.81 -27.01 31.05
C CYS A 14 -16.82 -26.05 30.36
N LEU A 15 -15.58 -26.50 30.15
CA LEU A 15 -14.60 -25.80 29.32
C LEU A 15 -15.08 -25.90 27.88
N VAL A 16 -15.77 -24.87 27.40
CA VAL A 16 -16.05 -24.69 25.99
C VAL A 16 -14.73 -24.36 25.32
N SER A 17 -14.09 -25.37 24.71
CA SER A 17 -12.96 -25.16 23.81
C SER A 17 -13.52 -24.47 22.56
N THR A 18 -13.34 -23.15 22.47
CA THR A 18 -13.56 -22.43 21.19
C THR A 18 -12.43 -22.84 20.27
N ALA A 19 -12.72 -23.71 19.30
CA ALA A 19 -11.83 -23.95 18.17
C ALA A 19 -11.58 -22.59 17.52
N ALA A 20 -10.30 -22.20 17.36
CA ALA A 20 -9.95 -20.99 16.63
C ALA A 20 -10.48 -21.12 15.22
N GLU A 21 -11.24 -20.12 14.77
CA GLU A 21 -11.65 -20.04 13.36
C GLU A 21 -10.40 -20.12 12.46
N PRO A 22 -10.46 -20.87 11.35
CA PRO A 22 -9.33 -21.00 10.46
C PRO A 22 -8.90 -19.60 9.96
N GLU A 23 -7.60 -19.31 10.04
CA GLU A 23 -7.04 -18.03 9.62
C GLU A 23 -7.29 -17.83 8.13
N THR A 24 -8.16 -16.89 7.78
CA THR A 24 -8.59 -16.62 6.40
C THR A 24 -7.44 -16.07 5.56
N PHE A 25 -6.56 -15.29 6.18
CA PHE A 25 -5.44 -14.64 5.51
C PHE A 25 -4.11 -15.05 6.16
N PRO A 26 -3.20 -15.73 5.45
CA PRO A 26 -1.90 -16.09 5.98
C PRO A 26 -1.01 -14.86 6.23
N ARG A 27 -1.35 -13.72 5.62
CA ARG A 27 -0.81 -12.40 5.92
C ARG A 27 -1.85 -11.32 5.58
N THR A 28 -1.84 -10.23 6.32
CA THR A 28 -2.76 -9.11 6.14
C THR A 28 -2.20 -7.96 5.29
N THR A 29 -0.89 -8.00 5.01
CA THR A 29 -0.25 -7.05 4.09
C THR A 29 -0.60 -7.38 2.65
N ILE A 30 -1.01 -6.38 1.88
CA ILE A 30 -1.29 -6.51 0.45
C ILE A 30 -0.11 -6.03 -0.39
N ASP A 31 0.05 -6.61 -1.58
CA ASP A 31 0.96 -6.11 -2.60
C ASP A 31 0.14 -5.37 -3.66
N LEU A 32 0.68 -4.29 -4.21
CA LEU A 32 0.05 -3.46 -5.22
C LEU A 32 0.75 -3.65 -6.57
N GLY A 33 0.01 -3.96 -7.61
CA GLY A 33 0.51 -3.97 -8.99
C GLY A 33 0.19 -2.65 -9.69
N CYS A 34 1.18 -2.08 -10.38
CA CYS A 34 1.04 -0.84 -11.14
C CYS A 34 1.72 -0.97 -12.51
N VAL A 35 0.96 -0.76 -13.58
CA VAL A 35 1.51 -0.63 -14.93
C VAL A 35 1.94 0.82 -15.13
N VAL A 36 3.18 1.00 -15.61
CA VAL A 36 3.79 2.33 -15.80
C VAL A 36 4.25 2.52 -17.25
N THR A 37 4.29 3.76 -17.70
CA THR A 37 4.74 4.10 -19.04
C THR A 37 6.26 4.14 -19.16
N ASP A 38 6.95 4.51 -18.08
CA ASP A 38 8.41 4.57 -17.98
C ASP A 38 8.84 3.96 -16.65
N LEU A 39 9.36 2.73 -16.74
CA LEU A 39 9.70 1.93 -15.56
C LEU A 39 10.84 2.56 -14.73
N GLU A 40 11.90 3.06 -15.39
CA GLU A 40 13.04 3.64 -14.70
C GLU A 40 12.66 4.96 -13.99
N LYS A 41 11.86 5.78 -14.64
CA LYS A 41 11.37 7.04 -14.08
C LYS A 41 10.48 6.78 -12.86
N SER A 42 9.61 5.77 -12.93
CA SER A 42 8.73 5.41 -11.83
C SER A 42 9.51 4.78 -10.67
N VAL A 43 10.46 3.87 -10.95
CA VAL A 43 11.35 3.32 -9.91
C VAL A 43 12.09 4.46 -9.20
N ARG A 44 12.66 5.40 -9.94
CA ARG A 44 13.36 6.53 -9.37
C ARG A 44 12.46 7.42 -8.50
N PHE A 45 11.24 7.70 -8.95
CA PHE A 45 10.25 8.45 -8.15
C PHE A 45 9.97 7.77 -6.81
N TYR A 46 9.65 6.47 -6.84
CA TYR A 46 9.29 5.75 -5.62
C TYR A 46 10.48 5.47 -4.70
N THR A 47 11.70 5.29 -5.24
CA THR A 47 12.89 5.03 -4.41
C THR A 47 13.51 6.32 -3.88
N GLU A 48 13.92 7.24 -4.75
CA GLU A 48 14.63 8.46 -4.37
C GLU A 48 13.68 9.52 -3.79
N GLY A 49 12.47 9.65 -4.33
CA GLY A 49 11.48 10.64 -3.91
C GLY A 49 10.72 10.21 -2.67
N ILE A 50 10.05 9.07 -2.73
CA ILE A 50 9.20 8.59 -1.64
C ILE A 50 10.01 7.87 -0.57
N GLY A 51 10.96 6.99 -0.95
CA GLY A 51 11.80 6.25 -0.02
C GLY A 51 11.51 4.75 0.04
N PHE A 52 10.92 4.18 -0.99
CA PHE A 52 10.86 2.73 -1.15
C PHE A 52 12.26 2.17 -1.39
N ARG A 53 12.45 0.91 -1.02
CA ARG A 53 13.67 0.16 -1.33
C ARG A 53 13.40 -0.85 -2.43
N GLU A 54 14.20 -0.83 -3.47
CA GLU A 54 14.11 -1.83 -4.53
C GLU A 54 14.60 -3.20 -4.05
N LEU A 55 13.85 -4.23 -4.38
CA LEU A 55 14.14 -5.63 -4.15
C LEU A 55 14.42 -6.34 -5.48
N GLU A 56 14.84 -7.59 -5.41
CA GLU A 56 14.95 -8.45 -6.58
C GLU A 56 13.58 -8.55 -7.28
N GLY A 57 13.56 -8.20 -8.56
CA GLY A 57 12.38 -8.31 -9.42
C GLY A 57 12.21 -9.75 -9.94
N PHE A 58 11.13 -9.98 -10.68
CA PHE A 58 10.87 -11.28 -11.30
C PHE A 58 10.11 -11.14 -12.61
N GLY A 59 10.19 -12.18 -13.43
CA GLY A 59 9.41 -12.29 -14.65
C GLY A 59 8.24 -13.24 -14.51
N VAL A 60 7.18 -13.00 -15.28
CA VAL A 60 6.06 -13.93 -15.48
C VAL A 60 6.05 -14.35 -16.95
N ALA A 61 6.23 -15.65 -17.19
CA ALA A 61 6.23 -16.19 -18.56
C ALA A 61 4.85 -16.02 -19.22
N THR A 62 4.86 -15.89 -20.55
CA THR A 62 3.65 -15.69 -21.36
C THR A 62 2.52 -16.66 -21.03
N GLY A 63 2.82 -17.97 -20.95
CA GLY A 63 1.81 -18.98 -20.63
C GLY A 63 1.10 -18.71 -19.30
N LEU A 64 1.88 -18.53 -18.23
CA LEU A 64 1.33 -18.24 -16.90
C LEU A 64 0.53 -16.92 -16.88
N ALA A 65 1.06 -15.88 -17.54
CA ALA A 65 0.36 -14.58 -17.60
C ALA A 65 -0.97 -14.66 -18.34
N THR A 66 -1.03 -15.49 -19.40
CA THR A 66 -2.26 -15.74 -20.17
C THR A 66 -3.26 -16.59 -19.38
N ASP A 67 -2.80 -17.69 -18.80
CA ASP A 67 -3.65 -18.63 -18.05
C ASP A 67 -4.25 -17.96 -16.80
N ALA A 68 -3.50 -17.04 -16.18
CA ALA A 68 -3.97 -16.23 -15.06
C ALA A 68 -4.81 -15.01 -15.48
N GLY A 69 -5.01 -14.77 -16.78
CA GLY A 69 -5.78 -13.64 -17.28
C GLY A 69 -5.11 -12.27 -17.06
N LEU A 70 -3.79 -12.23 -16.85
CA LEU A 70 -3.07 -10.98 -16.58
C LEU A 70 -2.75 -10.20 -17.86
N THR A 71 -2.45 -10.91 -18.94
CA THR A 71 -2.11 -10.29 -20.23
C THR A 71 -2.70 -11.05 -21.42
N ASP A 72 -2.73 -10.40 -22.56
CA ASP A 72 -3.10 -10.93 -23.87
C ASP A 72 -1.88 -11.62 -24.54
N SER A 73 -1.40 -12.71 -23.96
CA SER A 73 -0.24 -13.48 -24.43
C SER A 73 1.08 -12.70 -24.44
N ARG A 74 1.32 -11.90 -23.40
CA ARG A 74 2.56 -11.14 -23.19
C ARG A 74 3.25 -11.55 -21.90
N PRO A 75 4.58 -11.64 -21.86
CA PRO A 75 5.30 -11.83 -20.62
C PRO A 75 5.30 -10.54 -19.80
N LEU A 76 5.47 -10.67 -18.49
CA LEU A 76 5.65 -9.55 -17.58
C LEU A 76 7.07 -9.52 -17.03
N SER A 77 7.65 -8.34 -16.95
CA SER A 77 8.84 -8.04 -16.15
C SER A 77 8.43 -7.10 -15.02
N ILE A 78 8.70 -7.51 -13.78
CA ILE A 78 8.20 -6.83 -12.60
C ILE A 78 9.38 -6.36 -11.75
N ARG A 79 9.46 -5.07 -11.49
CA ARG A 79 10.33 -4.45 -10.48
C ARG A 79 9.57 -4.39 -9.16
N VAL A 80 10.19 -4.82 -8.08
CA VAL A 80 9.56 -4.90 -6.76
C VAL A 80 10.14 -3.84 -5.85
N LEU A 81 9.30 -2.98 -5.30
CA LEU A 81 9.68 -1.95 -4.36
C LEU A 81 8.99 -2.22 -3.02
N ALA A 82 9.73 -2.16 -1.91
CA ALA A 82 9.20 -2.37 -0.57
C ALA A 82 9.15 -1.05 0.22
N LEU A 83 8.04 -0.80 0.89
CA LEU A 83 7.90 0.31 1.83
C LEU A 83 8.25 -0.18 3.23
N GLY A 84 9.47 0.19 3.69
CA GLY A 84 10.03 -0.29 4.96
C GLY A 84 10.71 -1.66 4.83
N ASP A 85 11.04 -2.24 5.98
CA ASP A 85 11.79 -3.48 6.10
C ASP A 85 10.94 -4.63 6.65
N GLY A 86 11.42 -5.84 6.42
CA GLY A 86 10.82 -7.05 6.96
C GLY A 86 9.80 -7.75 6.05
N PRO A 87 9.33 -8.92 6.47
CA PRO A 87 8.52 -9.82 5.63
C PRO A 87 7.09 -9.29 5.39
N THR A 88 6.61 -8.40 6.25
CA THR A 88 5.28 -7.79 6.18
C THR A 88 5.27 -6.41 5.51
N ALA A 89 6.41 -5.95 4.98
CA ALA A 89 6.46 -4.68 4.25
C ALA A 89 5.54 -4.71 3.02
N THR A 90 4.75 -3.65 2.83
CA THR A 90 3.95 -3.46 1.62
C THR A 90 4.84 -3.39 0.40
N LYS A 91 4.48 -4.09 -0.67
CA LYS A 91 5.24 -4.10 -1.92
C LYS A 91 4.45 -3.42 -3.03
N LEU A 92 5.12 -2.52 -3.72
CA LEU A 92 4.68 -1.95 -4.99
C LEU A 92 5.41 -2.66 -6.12
N LYS A 93 4.66 -3.31 -7.00
CA LYS A 93 5.16 -4.08 -8.14
C LYS A 93 4.94 -3.25 -9.41
N LEU A 94 6.01 -2.62 -9.88
CA LEU A 94 5.98 -1.82 -11.10
C LEU A 94 6.25 -2.69 -12.32
N MET A 95 5.48 -2.50 -13.37
CA MET A 95 5.65 -3.26 -14.61
C MET A 95 5.38 -2.41 -15.84
N GLN A 96 6.18 -2.65 -16.87
CA GLN A 96 5.97 -2.11 -18.21
C GLN A 96 5.79 -3.28 -19.17
N VAL A 97 4.65 -3.34 -19.85
CA VAL A 97 4.36 -4.45 -20.77
C VAL A 97 4.88 -4.10 -22.16
N ALA A 98 5.87 -4.85 -22.63
CA ALA A 98 6.52 -4.60 -23.90
C ALA A 98 5.54 -4.60 -25.07
N GLY A 99 5.68 -3.62 -25.98
CA GLY A 99 4.84 -3.48 -27.17
C GLY A 99 3.41 -3.04 -26.89
N THR A 100 3.14 -2.47 -25.70
CA THR A 100 1.84 -1.86 -25.40
C THR A 100 1.98 -0.36 -25.18
N LEU A 101 0.87 0.35 -25.43
CA LEU A 101 0.69 1.74 -25.05
C LEU A 101 -0.52 1.78 -24.11
N PRO A 102 -0.31 1.67 -22.79
CA PRO A 102 -1.39 1.70 -21.85
C PRO A 102 -2.14 3.04 -21.93
N ARG A 103 -3.46 2.99 -21.79
CA ARG A 103 -4.26 4.22 -21.73
C ARG A 103 -4.17 4.76 -20.32
N THR A 104 -3.77 6.01 -20.19
CA THR A 104 -3.95 6.76 -18.95
C THR A 104 -5.40 7.20 -18.84
N GLY A 105 -6.03 6.99 -17.68
CA GLY A 105 -7.33 7.58 -17.37
C GLY A 105 -7.20 9.07 -17.07
N ASP A 106 -8.34 9.73 -16.90
CA ASP A 106 -8.35 11.09 -16.36
C ASP A 106 -7.90 11.06 -14.90
N THR A 107 -6.76 11.70 -14.62
CA THR A 107 -6.13 11.73 -13.30
C THR A 107 -6.27 13.08 -12.61
N GLU A 108 -7.06 14.02 -13.16
CA GLU A 108 -7.15 15.39 -12.63
C GLU A 108 -7.60 15.42 -11.16
N PHE A 109 -8.69 14.73 -10.85
CA PHE A 109 -9.20 14.59 -9.48
C PHE A 109 -9.48 13.13 -9.13
N ILE A 110 -9.66 12.84 -7.85
CA ILE A 110 -9.97 11.48 -7.40
C ILE A 110 -11.27 10.93 -7.99
N HIS A 111 -12.22 11.78 -8.33
CA HIS A 111 -13.52 11.43 -8.91
C HIS A 111 -13.56 11.44 -10.43
N SER A 112 -12.47 11.84 -11.11
CA SER A 112 -12.43 11.92 -12.59
C SER A 112 -12.45 10.54 -13.26
N HIS A 113 -12.06 9.49 -12.55
CA HIS A 113 -12.00 8.12 -13.07
C HIS A 113 -12.32 7.11 -11.97
N THR A 114 -12.93 5.98 -12.32
CA THR A 114 -13.19 4.88 -11.37
C THR A 114 -11.94 4.01 -11.15
N GLY A 115 -11.87 3.29 -10.04
CA GLY A 115 -10.79 2.38 -9.68
C GLY A 115 -9.94 2.90 -8.50
N PHE A 116 -8.80 2.27 -8.27
CA PHE A 116 -7.84 2.73 -7.25
C PHE A 116 -7.29 4.09 -7.67
N ARG A 117 -7.41 5.10 -6.80
CA ARG A 117 -7.13 6.49 -7.18
C ARG A 117 -5.87 7.06 -6.56
N TYR A 118 -5.51 6.62 -5.37
CA TYR A 118 -4.33 7.13 -4.67
C TYR A 118 -3.72 6.08 -3.75
N LEU A 119 -2.46 6.33 -3.41
CA LEU A 119 -1.75 5.63 -2.34
C LEU A 119 -1.57 6.60 -1.19
N THR A 120 -1.91 6.20 0.03
CA THR A 120 -1.58 6.95 1.24
C THR A 120 -0.33 6.37 1.88
N ILE A 121 0.67 7.21 2.07
CA ILE A 121 1.96 6.83 2.65
C ILE A 121 2.22 7.69 3.87
N MET A 122 2.38 7.05 5.03
CA MET A 122 2.78 7.73 6.25
C MET A 122 4.27 8.04 6.21
N VAL A 123 4.64 9.29 6.41
CA VAL A 123 6.02 9.77 6.42
C VAL A 123 6.40 10.31 7.79
N ALA A 124 7.65 10.12 8.17
CA ALA A 124 8.15 10.59 9.47
C ALA A 124 8.34 12.12 9.54
N ASP A 125 8.38 12.77 8.37
CA ASP A 125 8.56 14.22 8.21
C ASP A 125 8.09 14.62 6.81
N THR A 126 7.02 15.41 6.75
CA THR A 126 6.39 15.83 5.49
C THR A 126 7.28 16.80 4.70
N ASP A 127 7.95 17.74 5.37
CA ASP A 127 8.83 18.72 4.71
C ASP A 127 10.06 18.02 4.10
N ALA A 128 10.67 17.10 4.83
CA ALA A 128 11.79 16.31 4.31
C ALA A 128 11.38 15.41 3.12
N ALA A 129 10.17 14.85 3.13
CA ALA A 129 9.66 14.08 2.01
C ALA A 129 9.44 14.95 0.77
N LEU A 130 8.85 16.13 0.93
CA LEU A 130 8.65 17.08 -0.17
C LEU A 130 9.98 17.61 -0.72
N ALA A 131 10.96 17.87 0.13
CA ALA A 131 12.29 18.32 -0.31
C ALA A 131 13.04 17.25 -1.15
N ARG A 132 12.81 15.94 -0.90
CA ARG A 132 13.34 14.88 -1.77
C ARG A 132 12.65 14.86 -3.13
N LEU A 133 11.32 15.01 -3.15
CA LEU A 133 10.53 15.05 -4.37
C LEU A 133 10.85 16.28 -5.23
N GLU A 134 11.07 17.43 -4.61
CA GLU A 134 11.46 18.66 -5.31
C GLU A 134 12.78 18.50 -6.09
N LYS A 135 13.76 17.74 -5.56
CA LYS A 135 15.00 17.41 -6.28
C LYS A 135 14.77 16.60 -7.55
N LEU A 136 13.64 15.93 -7.65
CA LEU A 136 13.19 15.19 -8.84
C LEU A 136 12.24 16.02 -9.72
N GLY A 137 12.04 17.30 -9.40
CA GLY A 137 11.11 18.18 -10.11
C GLY A 137 9.65 17.93 -9.81
N VAL A 138 9.33 17.22 -8.73
CA VAL A 138 7.96 16.91 -8.31
C VAL A 138 7.52 17.88 -7.22
N THR A 139 6.38 18.54 -7.44
CA THR A 139 5.78 19.50 -6.51
C THR A 139 4.39 19.04 -6.07
N PRO A 140 3.88 19.53 -4.94
CA PRO A 140 2.50 19.28 -4.53
C PRO A 140 1.48 19.67 -5.61
N ILE A 141 0.40 18.89 -5.76
CA ILE A 141 -0.68 19.12 -6.73
C ILE A 141 -1.40 20.45 -6.46
N ALA A 142 -1.51 20.79 -5.17
CA ALA A 142 -2.20 21.99 -4.70
C ALA A 142 -1.47 22.56 -3.50
N LYS A 143 -2.14 23.44 -2.73
CA LYS A 143 -1.60 23.97 -1.49
C LYS A 143 -1.31 22.82 -0.53
N GLY A 144 -0.05 22.57 -0.26
CA GLY A 144 0.43 21.56 0.69
C GLY A 144 1.75 21.99 1.33
N PRO A 145 2.10 21.49 2.51
CA PRO A 145 1.31 20.63 3.40
C PRO A 145 0.13 21.37 4.06
N VAL A 146 -1.03 20.72 4.14
CA VAL A 146 -2.21 21.21 4.85
C VAL A 146 -2.41 20.43 6.15
N ALA A 147 -2.72 21.13 7.25
CA ALA A 147 -3.00 20.47 8.52
C ALA A 147 -4.29 19.62 8.39
N LEU A 148 -4.22 18.39 8.85
CA LEU A 148 -5.40 17.55 8.97
C LEU A 148 -6.25 18.01 10.16
N PRO A 149 -7.59 18.17 9.99
CA PRO A 149 -8.48 18.50 11.10
C PRO A 149 -8.49 17.35 12.12
N GLY A 150 -8.33 17.70 13.39
CA GLY A 150 -8.00 16.71 14.38
C GLY A 150 -9.14 16.06 15.11
N ASP A 151 -9.54 14.84 14.73
CA ASP A 151 -9.96 13.81 15.70
C ASP A 151 -8.96 12.63 15.66
N GLY A 152 -7.89 12.72 14.88
CA GLY A 152 -6.75 11.81 14.80
C GLY A 152 -5.55 12.28 15.62
N GLU A 153 -4.36 11.83 15.25
CA GLU A 153 -3.12 12.31 15.89
C GLU A 153 -2.92 13.79 15.57
N PRO A 154 -2.82 14.68 16.59
CA PRO A 154 -2.60 16.11 16.37
C PRO A 154 -1.22 16.34 15.72
N GLY A 155 -1.16 17.33 14.83
CA GLY A 155 0.10 17.71 14.18
C GLY A 155 0.43 16.94 12.90
N LEU A 156 -0.52 16.20 12.32
CA LEU A 156 -0.37 15.61 11.00
C LEU A 156 -0.74 16.57 9.89
N PHE A 157 0.02 16.49 8.81
CA PHE A 157 -0.17 17.27 7.60
C PHE A 157 -0.27 16.36 6.39
N LEU A 158 -1.09 16.77 5.43
CA LEU A 158 -1.30 16.08 4.16
C LEU A 158 -0.70 16.87 3.01
N SER A 159 0.01 16.20 2.14
CA SER A 159 0.40 16.70 0.81
C SER A 159 0.13 15.65 -0.24
N CYS A 160 -0.43 16.05 -1.37
CA CYS A 160 -0.62 15.17 -2.52
C CYS A 160 0.38 15.55 -3.63
N VAL A 161 1.00 14.55 -4.21
CA VAL A 161 1.88 14.68 -5.38
C VAL A 161 1.41 13.72 -6.47
N ARG A 162 1.96 13.86 -7.68
CA ARG A 162 1.74 12.90 -8.77
C ARG A 162 3.00 12.10 -9.02
N ASP A 163 2.81 10.81 -9.25
CA ASP A 163 3.86 9.96 -9.80
C ASP A 163 4.07 10.29 -11.31
N PRO A 164 5.05 9.67 -11.98
CA PRO A 164 5.33 9.94 -13.40
C PRO A 164 4.18 9.67 -14.36
N ASP A 165 3.24 8.82 -14.01
CA ASP A 165 2.05 8.48 -14.80
C ASP A 165 0.79 9.26 -14.36
N GLY A 166 0.93 10.20 -13.41
CA GLY A 166 -0.14 11.05 -12.93
C GLY A 166 -0.98 10.44 -11.80
N ASN A 167 -0.61 9.28 -11.26
CA ASN A 167 -1.29 8.72 -10.11
C ASN A 167 -1.07 9.59 -8.87
N ILE A 168 -2.11 9.73 -8.05
CA ILE A 168 -2.05 10.53 -6.84
C ILE A 168 -1.38 9.74 -5.72
N VAL A 169 -0.39 10.36 -5.08
CA VAL A 169 0.27 9.84 -3.88
C VAL A 169 0.07 10.86 -2.76
N GLU A 170 -0.60 10.44 -1.71
CA GLU A 170 -0.78 11.19 -0.47
C GLU A 170 0.37 10.90 0.48
N LEU A 171 0.97 11.94 1.00
CA LEU A 171 1.98 11.89 2.06
C LEU A 171 1.38 12.48 3.31
N ILE A 172 1.28 11.68 4.36
CA ILE A 172 0.75 12.10 5.66
C ILE A 172 1.84 11.94 6.71
N GLY A 173 2.10 12.99 7.46
CA GLY A 173 3.07 12.98 8.54
C GLY A 173 3.18 14.31 9.28
N PRO A 174 3.96 14.34 10.37
CA PRO A 174 4.27 15.58 11.06
C PRO A 174 5.18 16.48 10.20
N ARG A 175 5.23 17.74 10.54
CA ARG A 175 6.30 18.65 10.14
C ARG A 175 7.29 18.72 11.30
N LYS A 176 8.58 18.56 11.01
CA LYS A 176 9.64 18.74 12.00
C LYS A 176 10.23 20.13 11.83
N GLU A 177 10.27 20.87 12.92
CA GLU A 177 10.96 22.16 13.00
C GLU A 177 12.48 22.00 12.78
#